data_cf4226d1052cd95bb31da12d0f111a73
#
_entry.id   cf4226d1052cd95bb31da12d0f111a73
#
_cell.length_a   1.000
_cell.length_b   1.000
_cell.length_c   1.000
_cell.angle_alpha   90.00
_cell.angle_beta   90.00
_cell.angle_gamma   90.00
#
_symmetry.space_group_name_H-M   'P 1'
#
loop_
_entity.id
_entity.type
_entity.pdbx_description
1 polymer ?
#
loop_
_entity_poly.entity_id
_entity_poly.type
_entity_poly.pdbx_seq_one_letter_code
_entity_poly.pdbx_strand_id
1 'polypeptide(L)'
;MLLESNGTVLVHDEPDNNVTGGSNDWWALTPDSSGSYINGTWSQIASMPAAYTPLYFASAILPDGRMIVEGGEYIGENAVWSNEGAIYNPVTNAWASVAPPPGWTNIGDAASDVLANGTFMLQQPCNTCLTNPNLTVDDALLNPKTLTWTVVPAAGKNDPNDEEGWTLLPSGQLLTLDTWVPAATQLYNPGTQSWSFAGNTAADGNPVNPFPVVEIGPQVEMPGGNVFVVGAGTSTQEPPTPCTTDAPTQTALYQYQPGTAGTWTAGPEIPAIGGQQMDSTDGPGSILPDGNVLFDVSACVYNAPTHFFVYNAGSNTLTQVPDVPNAANDSSYYTRMLALPNGQILFNDGSNQMEVYTAGGTPNPAWAPSVTSLSSTSLAPGSSYSLSGRQLAGLDPGATYGDDVQDNTNFPLVRITNSATGVVTYARTSNWTSVSVAPGTRSSTDFTLPPNIPAGNSTLVVVANGIASPPVRVTIS
;
A
#
# COMPACT_ATOMS: atom_id res chain seq x y z
N MET A 1 -7.16 3.22 3.40
CA MET A 1 -7.71 3.71 2.08
C MET A 1 -7.29 2.74 0.99
N LEU A 2 -8.14 2.47 -0.03
CA LEU A 2 -7.75 1.64 -1.17
C LEU A 2 -8.25 2.27 -2.48
N LEU A 3 -7.46 2.13 -3.55
CA LEU A 3 -7.85 2.57 -4.89
C LEU A 3 -8.54 1.43 -5.63
N GLU A 4 -9.80 1.57 -6.01
CA GLU A 4 -10.48 0.59 -6.85
C GLU A 4 -10.03 0.65 -8.31
N SER A 5 -10.21 -0.45 -9.01
CA SER A 5 -9.85 -0.59 -10.42
C SER A 5 -10.65 0.27 -11.41
N ASN A 6 -11.61 1.03 -10.93
CA ASN A 6 -12.38 2.06 -11.66
C ASN A 6 -11.96 3.49 -11.30
N GLY A 7 -10.86 3.66 -10.53
CA GLY A 7 -10.36 4.95 -10.10
C GLY A 7 -11.08 5.57 -8.91
N THR A 8 -12.05 4.89 -8.29
CA THR A 8 -12.69 5.34 -7.05
C THR A 8 -11.78 5.01 -5.86
N VAL A 9 -11.66 5.89 -4.89
CA VAL A 9 -10.97 5.60 -3.62
C VAL A 9 -12.01 5.14 -2.61
N LEU A 10 -11.76 4.00 -1.97
CA LEU A 10 -12.53 3.51 -0.83
C LEU A 10 -11.83 3.88 0.47
N VAL A 11 -12.60 4.37 1.42
CA VAL A 11 -12.14 4.82 2.73
C VAL A 11 -12.99 4.16 3.80
N HIS A 12 -12.32 3.49 4.74
CA HIS A 12 -12.95 2.95 5.94
C HIS A 12 -13.31 4.11 6.88
N ASP A 13 -14.48 4.05 7.48
CA ASP A 13 -14.97 5.05 8.43
C ASP A 13 -14.56 4.68 9.86
N GLU A 14 -13.95 5.63 10.56
CA GLU A 14 -13.62 5.52 11.97
C GLU A 14 -14.43 6.57 12.73
N PRO A 15 -15.47 6.17 13.49
CA PRO A 15 -16.54 7.09 13.89
C PRO A 15 -16.14 8.16 14.89
N ASP A 16 -14.97 8.11 15.56
CA ASP A 16 -14.77 8.93 16.74
C ASP A 16 -13.41 9.66 16.87
N ASN A 17 -12.59 9.84 15.91
CA ASN A 17 -11.22 10.35 16.11
C ASN A 17 -10.47 9.62 17.27
N ASN A 18 -10.97 8.50 17.68
CA ASN A 18 -10.41 7.63 18.71
C ASN A 18 -9.71 6.50 18.00
N VAL A 19 -8.44 6.40 18.21
CA VAL A 19 -7.54 5.38 17.69
C VAL A 19 -7.91 3.92 18.02
N THR A 20 -9.07 3.69 18.64
CA THR A 20 -9.52 2.36 19.09
C THR A 20 -10.95 2.02 18.65
N GLY A 21 -11.55 2.76 17.73
CA GLY A 21 -12.95 2.55 17.35
C GLY A 21 -13.13 2.10 15.90
N GLY A 22 -13.08 0.80 15.62
CA GLY A 22 -13.43 0.27 14.30
C GLY A 22 -14.92 0.39 13.97
N SER A 23 -15.26 0.55 12.69
CA SER A 23 -16.64 0.53 12.18
C SER A 23 -16.82 -0.52 11.09
N ASN A 24 -18.05 -0.65 10.58
CA ASN A 24 -18.32 -1.45 9.39
C ASN A 24 -18.70 -0.59 8.18
N ASP A 25 -18.59 0.72 8.27
CA ASP A 25 -18.97 1.65 7.21
C ASP A 25 -17.79 2.03 6.33
N TRP A 26 -18.08 2.21 5.05
CA TRP A 26 -17.14 2.59 4.03
C TRP A 26 -17.67 3.69 3.14
N TRP A 27 -16.79 4.56 2.72
CA TRP A 27 -17.07 5.67 1.82
C TRP A 27 -16.27 5.56 0.53
N ALA A 28 -16.86 6.03 -0.56
CA ALA A 28 -16.27 6.08 -1.87
C ALA A 28 -16.07 7.53 -2.30
N LEU A 29 -14.82 7.90 -2.64
CA LEU A 29 -14.49 9.16 -3.31
C LEU A 29 -14.33 8.90 -4.81
N THR A 30 -15.30 9.34 -5.60
CA THR A 30 -15.27 9.25 -7.05
C THR A 30 -14.72 10.56 -7.64
N PRO A 31 -13.67 10.53 -8.49
CA PRO A 31 -13.15 11.74 -9.10
C PRO A 31 -14.18 12.41 -10.02
N ASP A 32 -14.08 13.72 -10.18
CA ASP A 32 -14.95 14.48 -11.06
C ASP A 32 -14.71 14.16 -12.55
N SER A 33 -15.47 14.79 -13.42
CA SER A 33 -15.36 14.60 -14.87
C SER A 33 -14.04 15.08 -15.48
N SER A 34 -13.20 15.76 -14.75
CA SER A 34 -11.83 16.13 -15.14
C SER A 34 -10.78 15.14 -14.62
N GLY A 35 -11.17 14.17 -13.79
CA GLY A 35 -10.29 13.24 -13.08
C GLY A 35 -9.71 13.80 -11.78
N SER A 36 -10.28 14.90 -11.25
CA SER A 36 -9.85 15.52 -10.00
C SER A 36 -10.51 14.84 -8.79
N TYR A 37 -9.72 14.45 -7.80
CA TYR A 37 -10.19 13.96 -6.51
C TYR A 37 -10.54 15.09 -5.54
N ILE A 38 -9.91 16.27 -5.68
CA ILE A 38 -10.22 17.46 -4.87
C ILE A 38 -11.68 17.90 -5.07
N ASN A 39 -12.17 17.78 -6.32
CA ASN A 39 -13.55 18.11 -6.68
C ASN A 39 -14.42 16.85 -6.79
N GLY A 40 -13.96 15.73 -6.28
CA GLY A 40 -14.65 14.45 -6.32
C GLY A 40 -15.94 14.45 -5.48
N THR A 41 -16.71 13.40 -5.64
CA THR A 41 -17.98 13.21 -4.93
C THR A 41 -17.87 12.04 -3.97
N TRP A 42 -18.28 12.28 -2.73
CA TRP A 42 -18.36 11.26 -1.69
C TRP A 42 -19.74 10.58 -1.71
N SER A 43 -19.74 9.27 -1.52
CA SER A 43 -20.94 8.47 -1.32
C SER A 43 -20.65 7.29 -0.40
N GLN A 44 -21.58 6.96 0.47
CA GLN A 44 -21.46 5.75 1.27
C GLN A 44 -21.73 4.53 0.38
N ILE A 45 -20.90 3.48 0.52
CA ILE A 45 -21.13 2.17 -0.09
C ILE A 45 -21.82 1.24 0.92
N ALA A 46 -22.12 0.01 0.52
CA ALA A 46 -22.66 -0.99 1.46
C ALA A 46 -21.70 -1.20 2.64
N SER A 47 -22.26 -1.29 3.84
CA SER A 47 -21.51 -1.60 5.05
C SER A 47 -21.07 -3.07 5.08
N MET A 48 -19.94 -3.38 5.71
CA MET A 48 -19.51 -4.74 6.02
C MET A 48 -20.53 -5.48 6.90
N PRO A 49 -20.40 -6.81 7.09
CA PRO A 49 -21.24 -7.54 8.05
C PRO A 49 -21.25 -6.86 9.43
N ALA A 50 -22.42 -6.65 10.00
CA ALA A 50 -22.64 -5.79 11.18
C ALA A 50 -21.83 -6.18 12.44
N ALA A 51 -21.36 -7.41 12.55
CA ALA A 51 -20.52 -7.85 13.66
C ALA A 51 -19.03 -7.61 13.40
N TYR A 52 -18.63 -7.32 12.16
CA TYR A 52 -17.24 -7.13 11.77
C TYR A 52 -16.95 -5.63 11.61
N THR A 53 -16.35 -5.07 12.63
CA THR A 53 -16.01 -3.65 12.77
C THR A 53 -14.52 -3.50 13.08
N PRO A 54 -13.65 -3.90 12.12
CA PRO A 54 -12.20 -3.96 12.36
C PRO A 54 -11.56 -2.58 12.36
N LEU A 55 -10.42 -2.47 13.07
CA LEU A 55 -9.45 -1.40 12.95
C LEU A 55 -8.06 -2.04 12.88
N TYR A 56 -7.13 -1.45 12.11
CA TYR A 56 -5.82 -2.01 11.80
C TYR A 56 -5.95 -3.44 11.28
N PHE A 57 -6.10 -3.56 9.98
CA PHE A 57 -6.43 -4.82 9.31
C PHE A 57 -5.75 -4.95 7.95
N ALA A 58 -5.44 -6.17 7.58
CA ALA A 58 -4.93 -6.51 6.26
C ALA A 58 -5.97 -6.25 5.15
N SER A 59 -5.57 -5.63 4.06
CA SER A 59 -6.48 -5.32 2.96
C SER A 59 -5.79 -5.27 1.59
N ALA A 60 -6.52 -5.58 0.52
CA ALA A 60 -5.99 -5.50 -0.84
C ALA A 60 -7.10 -5.44 -1.90
N ILE A 61 -6.74 -4.93 -3.09
CA ILE A 61 -7.55 -5.12 -4.31
C ILE A 61 -7.06 -6.36 -5.05
N LEU A 62 -7.96 -7.32 -5.23
CA LEU A 62 -7.65 -8.60 -5.88
C LEU A 62 -7.69 -8.49 -7.42
N PRO A 63 -7.05 -9.40 -8.16
CA PRO A 63 -7.00 -9.36 -9.63
C PRO A 63 -8.34 -9.35 -10.34
N ASP A 64 -9.42 -9.75 -9.71
CA ASP A 64 -10.78 -9.66 -10.26
C ASP A 64 -11.48 -8.33 -9.96
N GLY A 65 -10.80 -7.40 -9.28
CA GLY A 65 -11.26 -6.07 -8.93
C GLY A 65 -12.14 -6.03 -7.67
N ARG A 66 -12.20 -7.10 -6.87
CA ARG A 66 -12.82 -7.09 -5.54
C ARG A 66 -11.82 -6.64 -4.49
N MET A 67 -12.31 -6.04 -3.40
CA MET A 67 -11.51 -5.69 -2.24
C MET A 67 -11.69 -6.74 -1.15
N ILE A 68 -10.58 -7.18 -0.55
CA ILE A 68 -10.56 -8.06 0.62
C ILE A 68 -10.12 -7.28 1.85
N VAL A 69 -10.69 -7.62 2.99
CA VAL A 69 -10.35 -7.13 4.34
C VAL A 69 -10.29 -8.34 5.25
N GLU A 70 -9.19 -8.51 5.99
CA GLU A 70 -8.94 -9.66 6.87
C GLU A 70 -8.38 -9.20 8.21
N GLY A 71 -8.84 -9.79 9.30
CA GLY A 71 -8.30 -9.55 10.63
C GLY A 71 -8.86 -8.32 11.32
N GLY A 72 -7.98 -7.55 11.89
CA GLY A 72 -8.21 -6.38 12.73
C GLY A 72 -7.67 -6.59 14.15
N GLU A 73 -6.86 -5.63 14.61
CA GLU A 73 -6.34 -5.59 15.97
C GLU A 73 -7.46 -5.31 16.98
N TYR A 74 -8.43 -4.49 16.54
CA TYR A 74 -9.63 -4.15 17.31
C TYR A 74 -10.89 -4.56 16.57
N ILE A 75 -11.94 -4.90 17.34
CA ILE A 75 -13.32 -5.01 16.87
C ILE A 75 -14.17 -4.02 17.67
N GLY A 76 -14.60 -2.94 17.02
CA GLY A 76 -15.10 -1.76 17.72
C GLY A 76 -14.03 -1.23 18.66
N GLU A 77 -14.38 -0.99 19.92
CA GLU A 77 -13.45 -0.49 20.95
C GLU A 77 -12.68 -1.62 21.69
N ASN A 78 -12.83 -2.86 21.29
CA ASN A 78 -12.21 -3.99 21.99
C ASN A 78 -10.93 -4.43 21.30
N ALA A 79 -9.80 -4.39 22.00
CA ALA A 79 -8.55 -4.98 21.56
C ALA A 79 -8.71 -6.51 21.50
N VAL A 80 -8.93 -7.01 20.30
CA VAL A 80 -9.16 -8.43 20.01
C VAL A 80 -8.59 -8.71 18.62
N TRP A 81 -7.53 -9.47 18.56
CA TRP A 81 -7.00 -9.95 17.29
C TRP A 81 -8.02 -10.85 16.60
N SER A 82 -8.79 -10.25 15.69
CA SER A 82 -9.84 -10.92 14.97
C SER A 82 -9.29 -11.93 13.96
N ASN A 83 -10.07 -12.97 13.67
CA ASN A 83 -9.85 -13.83 12.51
C ASN A 83 -11.00 -13.76 11.50
N GLU A 84 -11.83 -12.73 11.61
CA GLU A 84 -12.90 -12.46 10.64
C GLU A 84 -12.33 -11.84 9.36
N GLY A 85 -13.04 -12.04 8.25
CA GLY A 85 -12.72 -11.45 6.97
C GLY A 85 -13.94 -11.17 6.13
N ALA A 86 -13.83 -10.22 5.23
CA ALA A 86 -14.90 -9.84 4.31
C ALA A 86 -14.34 -9.44 2.93
N ILE A 87 -15.15 -9.69 1.89
CA ILE A 87 -14.83 -9.29 0.52
C ILE A 87 -15.93 -8.41 -0.05
N TYR A 88 -15.55 -7.27 -0.60
CA TYR A 88 -16.44 -6.33 -1.27
C TYR A 88 -16.44 -6.55 -2.77
N ASN A 89 -17.63 -6.57 -3.37
CA ASN A 89 -17.80 -6.61 -4.81
C ASN A 89 -18.32 -5.25 -5.31
N PRO A 90 -17.50 -4.44 -6.01
CA PRO A 90 -17.90 -3.11 -6.47
C PRO A 90 -18.98 -3.13 -7.56
N VAL A 91 -19.17 -4.26 -8.24
CA VAL A 91 -20.20 -4.39 -9.28
C VAL A 91 -21.60 -4.49 -8.67
N THR A 92 -21.72 -5.21 -7.54
CA THR A 92 -22.98 -5.43 -6.86
C THR A 92 -23.20 -4.51 -5.66
N ASN A 93 -22.16 -3.73 -5.29
CA ASN A 93 -22.12 -2.94 -4.06
C ASN A 93 -22.54 -3.80 -2.85
N ALA A 94 -21.84 -4.91 -2.63
CA ALA A 94 -22.19 -5.87 -1.59
C ALA A 94 -20.94 -6.53 -0.99
N TRP A 95 -21.01 -6.80 0.30
CA TRP A 95 -20.01 -7.56 1.05
C TRP A 95 -20.44 -9.01 1.26
N ALA A 96 -19.48 -9.88 1.37
CA ALA A 96 -19.66 -11.26 1.81
C ALA A 96 -18.52 -11.62 2.78
N SER A 97 -18.82 -12.44 3.81
CA SER A 97 -17.78 -12.93 4.72
C SER A 97 -16.83 -13.87 4.00
N VAL A 98 -15.56 -13.82 4.39
CA VAL A 98 -14.50 -14.77 3.99
C VAL A 98 -14.15 -15.61 5.22
N ALA A 99 -14.01 -16.90 5.03
CA ALA A 99 -13.58 -17.77 6.13
C ALA A 99 -12.08 -17.55 6.41
N PRO A 100 -11.63 -17.58 7.67
CA PRO A 100 -10.21 -17.45 8.01
C PRO A 100 -9.37 -18.60 7.45
N PRO A 101 -8.05 -18.47 7.40
CA PRO A 101 -7.16 -19.57 7.08
C PRO A 101 -7.41 -20.77 8.02
N PRO A 102 -7.38 -22.01 7.51
CA PRO A 102 -7.68 -23.20 8.31
C PRO A 102 -6.80 -23.30 9.56
N GLY A 103 -7.44 -23.35 10.72
CA GLY A 103 -6.77 -23.50 12.00
C GLY A 103 -6.34 -22.18 12.67
N TRP A 104 -6.44 -21.06 11.99
CA TRP A 104 -6.11 -19.76 12.58
C TRP A 104 -7.24 -19.26 13.47
N THR A 105 -6.88 -18.87 14.67
CA THR A 105 -7.80 -18.29 15.67
C THR A 105 -7.70 -16.78 15.75
N ASN A 106 -6.68 -16.19 15.14
CA ASN A 106 -6.40 -14.77 15.07
C ASN A 106 -5.67 -14.44 13.76
N ILE A 107 -5.91 -13.26 13.26
CA ILE A 107 -5.21 -12.60 12.17
C ILE A 107 -4.66 -11.27 12.69
N GLY A 108 -5.48 -10.50 13.41
CA GLY A 108 -5.07 -9.21 13.97
C GLY A 108 -4.75 -8.19 12.87
N ASP A 109 -3.69 -7.45 13.07
CA ASP A 109 -3.08 -6.44 12.22
C ASP A 109 -1.97 -7.02 11.30
N ALA A 110 -2.21 -8.18 10.78
CA ALA A 110 -1.23 -8.96 10.03
C ALA A 110 -0.76 -8.30 8.74
N ALA A 111 0.54 -8.34 8.48
CA ALA A 111 1.10 -7.99 7.18
C ALA A 111 0.50 -8.83 6.04
N SER A 112 0.33 -8.20 4.90
CA SER A 112 -0.23 -8.84 3.72
C SER A 112 0.33 -8.26 2.43
N ASP A 113 0.23 -8.98 1.32
CA ASP A 113 0.52 -8.45 -0.01
C ASP A 113 -0.14 -9.30 -1.11
N VAL A 114 -0.29 -8.73 -2.30
CA VAL A 114 -0.69 -9.47 -3.50
C VAL A 114 0.56 -9.87 -4.29
N LEU A 115 0.91 -11.13 -4.24
CA LEU A 115 2.06 -11.68 -4.98
C LEU A 115 1.95 -11.40 -6.49
N ALA A 116 3.06 -11.35 -7.19
CA ALA A 116 3.15 -11.03 -8.62
C ALA A 116 2.18 -11.83 -9.52
N ASN A 117 1.75 -13.01 -9.09
CA ASN A 117 0.77 -13.87 -9.79
C ASN A 117 -0.70 -13.59 -9.40
N GLY A 118 -0.94 -12.62 -8.50
CA GLY A 118 -2.27 -12.25 -8.03
C GLY A 118 -2.80 -13.05 -6.83
N THR A 119 -1.99 -13.90 -6.23
CA THR A 119 -2.34 -14.57 -4.96
C THR A 119 -2.22 -13.58 -3.82
N PHE A 120 -3.25 -13.43 -2.99
CA PHE A 120 -3.15 -12.65 -1.76
C PHE A 120 -2.48 -13.49 -0.68
N MET A 121 -1.44 -12.96 -0.08
CA MET A 121 -0.69 -13.59 1.00
C MET A 121 -0.91 -12.82 2.29
N LEU A 122 -1.08 -13.56 3.38
CA LEU A 122 -1.33 -13.06 4.73
C LEU A 122 -0.40 -13.78 5.68
N GLN A 123 0.17 -13.08 6.64
CA GLN A 123 0.94 -13.70 7.71
C GLN A 123 0.06 -14.09 8.90
N GLN A 124 0.58 -14.95 9.75
CA GLN A 124 0.04 -15.21 11.09
C GLN A 124 0.91 -14.50 12.12
N PRO A 125 0.48 -13.35 12.67
CA PRO A 125 1.22 -12.69 13.72
C PRO A 125 1.19 -13.51 15.00
N CYS A 126 2.24 -13.43 15.81
CA CYS A 126 2.36 -14.23 17.02
C CYS A 126 3.16 -13.55 18.12
N ASN A 127 2.52 -12.72 18.92
CA ASN A 127 3.15 -12.06 20.07
C ASN A 127 3.59 -13.01 21.20
N THR A 128 3.15 -14.28 21.19
CA THR A 128 3.52 -15.30 22.21
C THR A 128 4.61 -16.27 21.74
N CYS A 129 4.98 -16.25 20.47
CA CYS A 129 5.96 -17.20 19.91
C CYS A 129 7.37 -17.01 20.47
N LEU A 130 7.73 -15.80 20.87
CA LEU A 130 9.02 -15.52 21.51
C LEU A 130 9.22 -16.25 22.84
N THR A 131 8.14 -16.49 23.57
CA THR A 131 8.19 -17.20 24.86
C THR A 131 7.96 -18.71 24.71
N ASN A 132 7.55 -19.17 23.52
CA ASN A 132 7.29 -20.58 23.24
C ASN A 132 7.93 -21.01 21.91
N PRO A 133 9.18 -21.49 21.90
CA PRO A 133 9.90 -21.89 20.70
C PRO A 133 9.29 -23.08 19.95
N ASN A 134 8.19 -23.64 20.44
CA ASN A 134 7.46 -24.70 19.77
C ASN A 134 6.27 -24.18 18.96
N LEU A 135 5.97 -22.88 19.01
CA LEU A 135 4.96 -22.28 18.14
C LEU A 135 5.64 -21.94 16.81
N THR A 136 5.11 -22.47 15.74
CA THR A 136 5.49 -22.13 14.37
C THR A 136 4.57 -21.02 13.90
N VAL A 137 5.14 -20.00 13.29
CA VAL A 137 4.36 -19.06 12.50
C VAL A 137 4.11 -19.67 11.13
N ASP A 138 2.94 -19.38 10.58
CA ASP A 138 2.53 -19.83 9.27
C ASP A 138 2.17 -18.62 8.38
N ASP A 139 2.32 -18.79 7.08
CA ASP A 139 1.77 -17.89 6.09
C ASP A 139 0.51 -18.52 5.48
N ALA A 140 -0.39 -17.73 4.95
CA ALA A 140 -1.58 -18.19 4.26
C ALA A 140 -1.70 -17.56 2.87
N LEU A 141 -2.04 -18.39 1.88
CA LEU A 141 -2.19 -17.99 0.48
C LEU A 141 -3.65 -18.13 0.07
N LEU A 142 -4.30 -17.03 -0.28
CA LEU A 142 -5.67 -16.99 -0.77
C LEU A 142 -5.70 -17.14 -2.29
N ASN A 143 -6.43 -18.13 -2.77
CA ASN A 143 -6.83 -18.16 -4.17
C ASN A 143 -7.97 -17.15 -4.39
N PRO A 144 -7.74 -16.05 -5.13
CA PRO A 144 -8.74 -14.98 -5.25
C PRO A 144 -10.01 -15.41 -5.99
N LYS A 145 -9.98 -16.48 -6.80
CA LYS A 145 -11.15 -16.96 -7.57
C LYS A 145 -12.07 -17.84 -6.73
N THR A 146 -11.50 -18.69 -5.89
CA THR A 146 -12.27 -19.67 -5.08
C THR A 146 -12.48 -19.21 -3.65
N LEU A 147 -11.77 -18.18 -3.19
CA LEU A 147 -11.70 -17.71 -1.80
C LEU A 147 -11.33 -18.83 -0.83
N THR A 148 -10.41 -19.69 -1.25
CA THR A 148 -9.89 -20.78 -0.43
C THR A 148 -8.45 -20.49 -0.03
N TRP A 149 -8.17 -20.65 1.25
CA TRP A 149 -6.84 -20.50 1.82
C TRP A 149 -6.02 -21.78 1.75
N THR A 150 -4.74 -21.62 1.55
CA THR A 150 -3.71 -22.65 1.74
C THR A 150 -2.73 -22.15 2.78
N VAL A 151 -2.70 -22.79 3.94
CA VAL A 151 -1.72 -22.49 4.98
C VAL A 151 -0.40 -23.16 4.62
N VAL A 152 0.69 -22.42 4.72
CA VAL A 152 2.06 -22.88 4.46
C VAL A 152 2.95 -22.49 5.64
N PRO A 153 3.88 -23.36 6.07
CA PRO A 153 4.84 -22.99 7.12
C PRO A 153 5.68 -21.78 6.68
N ALA A 154 5.89 -20.81 7.56
CA ALA A 154 6.84 -19.71 7.34
C ALA A 154 8.29 -20.22 7.48
N ALA A 155 8.67 -21.18 6.64
CA ALA A 155 9.94 -21.87 6.71
C ALA A 155 11.12 -20.92 6.51
N GLY A 156 11.99 -20.82 7.51
CA GLY A 156 13.17 -19.93 7.47
C GLY A 156 12.91 -18.53 7.99
N LYS A 157 11.69 -18.21 8.46
CA LYS A 157 11.42 -16.92 9.12
C LYS A 157 12.18 -16.86 10.45
N ASN A 158 12.77 -15.71 10.76
CA ASN A 158 13.62 -15.51 11.94
C ASN A 158 12.85 -15.11 13.19
N ASP A 159 11.72 -14.48 13.03
CA ASP A 159 10.92 -13.88 14.08
C ASP A 159 9.42 -14.20 13.92
N PRO A 160 8.56 -13.71 14.81
CA PRO A 160 7.16 -14.12 14.86
C PRO A 160 6.23 -13.48 13.83
N ASN A 161 6.74 -12.75 12.82
CA ASN A 161 5.91 -12.02 11.86
C ASN A 161 4.95 -11.04 12.55
N ASP A 162 5.47 -10.18 13.42
CA ASP A 162 4.69 -9.22 14.19
C ASP A 162 5.12 -7.82 13.77
N GLU A 163 4.17 -6.94 13.46
CA GLU A 163 4.42 -5.54 13.08
C GLU A 163 5.40 -5.36 11.90
N GLU A 164 5.23 -6.15 10.86
CA GLU A 164 6.12 -6.17 9.70
C GLU A 164 5.44 -5.72 8.41
N GLY A 165 5.93 -4.70 7.76
CA GLY A 165 5.54 -4.36 6.39
C GLY A 165 6.17 -5.28 5.36
N TRP A 166 5.44 -5.55 4.28
CA TRP A 166 5.93 -6.35 3.14
C TRP A 166 6.02 -5.52 1.88
N THR A 167 7.06 -5.76 1.09
CA THR A 167 7.31 -5.04 -0.17
C THR A 167 7.56 -6.03 -1.31
N LEU A 168 6.70 -5.99 -2.34
CA LEU A 168 6.86 -6.80 -3.53
C LEU A 168 8.01 -6.27 -4.39
N LEU A 169 9.03 -7.11 -4.65
CA LEU A 169 10.19 -6.78 -5.47
C LEU A 169 10.03 -7.21 -6.95
N PRO A 170 10.84 -6.67 -7.87
CA PRO A 170 10.83 -7.09 -9.29
C PRO A 170 11.13 -8.58 -9.51
N SER A 171 11.80 -9.22 -8.56
CA SER A 171 12.01 -10.69 -8.58
C SER A 171 10.72 -11.49 -8.33
N GLY A 172 9.66 -10.85 -7.84
CA GLY A 172 8.44 -11.49 -7.33
C GLY A 172 8.57 -12.01 -5.91
N GLN A 173 9.68 -11.71 -5.22
CA GLN A 173 9.87 -11.98 -3.80
C GLN A 173 9.27 -10.83 -2.98
N LEU A 174 8.93 -11.09 -1.71
CA LEU A 174 8.60 -10.06 -0.74
C LEU A 174 9.82 -9.78 0.13
N LEU A 175 10.11 -8.51 0.35
CA LEU A 175 11.10 -8.03 1.31
C LEU A 175 10.38 -7.62 2.60
N THR A 176 10.95 -7.99 3.75
CA THR A 176 10.53 -7.50 5.06
C THR A 176 11.72 -7.15 5.95
N LEU A 177 11.50 -6.32 6.95
CA LEU A 177 12.40 -6.11 8.07
C LEU A 177 11.89 -6.92 9.27
N ASP A 178 12.79 -7.69 9.89
CA ASP A 178 12.46 -8.48 11.06
C ASP A 178 12.35 -7.55 12.29
N THR A 179 11.15 -7.24 12.75
CA THR A 179 10.89 -6.27 13.82
C THR A 179 11.42 -6.74 15.18
N TRP A 180 11.45 -8.05 15.41
CA TRP A 180 11.95 -8.66 16.65
C TRP A 180 13.45 -9.05 16.61
N VAL A 181 14.09 -8.97 15.45
CA VAL A 181 15.53 -9.24 15.28
C VAL A 181 16.19 -8.01 14.65
N PRO A 182 16.50 -6.98 15.44
CA PRO A 182 16.95 -5.69 14.93
C PRO A 182 18.04 -5.78 13.91
N ALA A 183 17.92 -4.97 12.87
CA ALA A 183 18.74 -4.90 11.68
C ALA A 183 18.58 -6.07 10.70
N ALA A 184 18.04 -7.22 11.08
CA ALA A 184 17.87 -8.32 10.14
C ALA A 184 16.73 -8.04 9.15
N THR A 185 16.87 -8.59 7.95
CA THR A 185 15.85 -8.50 6.91
C THR A 185 15.74 -9.83 6.18
N GLN A 186 14.56 -10.12 5.65
CA GLN A 186 14.29 -11.39 4.98
C GLN A 186 13.60 -11.21 3.63
N LEU A 187 13.76 -12.21 2.79
CA LEU A 187 13.05 -12.35 1.51
C LEU A 187 12.20 -13.62 1.52
N TYR A 188 10.92 -13.46 1.25
CA TYR A 188 10.04 -14.59 0.93
C TYR A 188 10.14 -14.93 -0.56
N ASN A 189 10.36 -16.20 -0.85
CA ASN A 189 10.37 -16.72 -2.22
C ASN A 189 9.09 -17.52 -2.50
N PRO A 190 8.15 -17.02 -3.32
CA PRO A 190 6.91 -17.73 -3.61
C PRO A 190 7.11 -19.06 -4.32
N GLY A 191 8.23 -19.25 -5.04
CA GLY A 191 8.54 -20.49 -5.76
C GLY A 191 8.97 -21.63 -4.85
N THR A 192 9.58 -21.32 -3.70
CA THR A 192 9.99 -22.31 -2.68
C THR A 192 9.12 -22.26 -1.43
N GLN A 193 8.26 -21.23 -1.30
CA GLN A 193 7.43 -20.96 -0.13
C GLN A 193 8.28 -20.90 1.15
N SER A 194 9.36 -20.10 1.12
CA SER A 194 10.29 -20.01 2.24
C SER A 194 10.94 -18.64 2.32
N TRP A 195 11.29 -18.28 3.53
CA TRP A 195 12.03 -17.09 3.89
C TRP A 195 13.54 -17.34 3.89
N SER A 196 14.32 -16.32 3.59
CA SER A 196 15.77 -16.36 3.63
C SER A 196 16.34 -15.00 4.02
N PHE A 197 17.46 -14.98 4.71
CA PHE A 197 18.14 -13.77 5.14
C PHE A 197 18.53 -12.88 3.95
N ALA A 198 18.26 -11.58 4.05
CA ALA A 198 18.48 -10.56 3.02
C ALA A 198 19.48 -9.47 3.44
N GLY A 199 20.29 -9.73 4.46
CA GLY A 199 21.27 -8.77 4.99
C GLY A 199 20.75 -8.01 6.20
N ASN A 200 21.56 -7.07 6.66
CA ASN A 200 21.20 -6.15 7.75
C ASN A 200 21.12 -4.73 7.24
N THR A 201 20.19 -3.95 7.77
CA THR A 201 20.04 -2.52 7.48
C THR A 201 21.22 -1.68 7.98
N ALA A 202 22.00 -2.20 8.92
CA ALA A 202 23.18 -1.56 9.52
C ALA A 202 24.44 -1.62 8.63
N ALA A 203 24.36 -1.10 7.41
CA ALA A 203 25.52 -1.08 6.52
C ALA A 203 26.70 -0.25 7.04
N ASP A 204 26.46 0.68 7.95
CA ASP A 204 27.42 1.59 8.59
C ASP A 204 27.56 1.40 10.11
N GLY A 205 26.92 0.37 10.68
CA GLY A 205 26.85 0.11 12.12
C GLY A 205 25.71 0.82 12.85
N ASN A 206 24.87 1.55 12.14
CA ASN A 206 23.69 2.23 12.68
C ASN A 206 22.42 1.72 11.99
N PRO A 207 21.76 0.69 12.53
CA PRO A 207 20.64 0.03 11.87
C PRO A 207 19.38 0.88 11.88
N VAL A 208 18.49 0.67 10.91
CA VAL A 208 17.08 0.95 11.10
C VAL A 208 16.61 0.07 12.25
N ASN A 209 16.09 0.66 13.29
CA ASN A 209 15.80 -0.03 14.54
C ASN A 209 14.31 0.10 14.88
N PRO A 210 13.55 -0.99 14.96
CA PRO A 210 12.17 -0.99 15.42
C PRO A 210 12.04 -0.97 16.95
N PHE A 211 13.13 -1.16 17.70
CA PHE A 211 13.09 -1.24 19.16
C PHE A 211 13.21 0.13 19.84
N PRO A 212 12.51 0.31 21.00
CA PRO A 212 11.86 -0.73 21.82
C PRO A 212 10.38 -0.99 21.50
N VAL A 213 9.79 -0.28 20.58
CA VAL A 213 8.34 -0.36 20.31
C VAL A 213 7.95 -1.53 19.43
N VAL A 214 8.91 -2.14 18.71
CA VAL A 214 8.70 -3.25 17.76
C VAL A 214 7.93 -2.84 16.50
N GLU A 215 7.87 -1.55 16.22
CA GLU A 215 7.20 -0.96 15.08
C GLU A 215 8.19 -0.49 14.02
N ILE A 216 7.74 -0.30 12.81
CA ILE A 216 8.56 0.17 11.69
C ILE A 216 7.80 1.22 10.86
N GLY A 217 8.51 2.11 10.21
CA GLY A 217 7.95 3.03 9.24
C GLY A 217 7.81 2.39 7.84
N PRO A 218 7.45 3.18 6.83
CA PRO A 218 7.13 2.66 5.51
C PRO A 218 8.34 2.06 4.80
N GLN A 219 8.07 1.01 4.02
CA GLN A 219 9.02 0.33 3.16
C GLN A 219 8.61 0.54 1.70
N VAL A 220 9.05 1.64 1.09
CA VAL A 220 8.59 2.06 -0.24
C VAL A 220 9.56 1.62 -1.34
N GLU A 221 9.10 0.73 -2.24
CA GLU A 221 9.85 0.40 -3.45
C GLU A 221 9.85 1.58 -4.42
N MET A 222 11.01 1.86 -4.97
CA MET A 222 11.20 2.83 -6.05
C MET A 222 11.32 2.12 -7.40
N PRO A 223 10.98 2.78 -8.52
CA PRO A 223 11.12 2.17 -9.84
C PRO A 223 12.53 1.64 -10.10
N GLY A 224 12.65 0.32 -10.26
CA GLY A 224 13.94 -0.37 -10.40
C GLY A 224 14.27 -1.34 -9.27
N GLY A 225 13.45 -1.39 -8.23
CA GLY A 225 13.47 -2.40 -7.19
C GLY A 225 14.25 -2.02 -5.92
N ASN A 226 14.86 -0.82 -5.86
CA ASN A 226 15.42 -0.33 -4.61
C ASN A 226 14.30 0.05 -3.65
N VAL A 227 14.48 -0.24 -2.35
CA VAL A 227 13.46 0.07 -1.33
C VAL A 227 14.03 1.09 -0.35
N PHE A 228 13.30 2.18 -0.13
CA PHE A 228 13.57 3.16 0.91
C PHE A 228 12.78 2.76 2.17
N VAL A 229 13.47 2.74 3.31
CA VAL A 229 12.90 2.32 4.59
C VAL A 229 13.16 3.38 5.64
N VAL A 230 12.15 3.63 6.47
CA VAL A 230 12.24 4.55 7.60
C VAL A 230 12.14 3.74 8.91
N GLY A 231 13.00 4.06 9.88
CA GLY A 231 13.00 3.42 11.17
C GLY A 231 12.00 4.03 12.15
N ALA A 232 11.69 3.29 13.19
CA ALA A 232 10.97 3.79 14.36
C ALA A 232 11.90 4.50 15.35
N GLY A 233 11.32 5.16 16.33
CA GLY A 233 12.04 5.82 17.42
C GLY A 233 12.67 4.85 18.40
N THR A 234 13.69 5.33 19.12
CA THR A 234 14.41 4.54 20.14
C THR A 234 13.92 4.79 21.56
N SER A 235 12.91 5.64 21.75
CA SER A 235 12.37 6.01 23.05
C SER A 235 11.05 5.31 23.38
N THR A 236 10.96 4.75 24.57
CA THR A 236 9.69 4.28 25.18
C THR A 236 8.98 5.39 25.96
N GLN A 237 9.40 6.64 25.82
CA GLN A 237 8.87 7.72 26.66
C GLN A 237 7.58 8.28 26.08
N GLU A 238 6.49 7.87 26.70
CA GLU A 238 5.16 8.46 26.49
C GLU A 238 5.12 9.97 26.81
N PRO A 239 4.27 10.76 26.11
CA PRO A 239 4.09 12.17 26.43
C PRO A 239 3.79 12.39 27.93
N PRO A 240 4.20 13.52 28.51
CA PRO A 240 4.74 14.75 27.88
C PRO A 240 6.27 14.88 27.91
N THR A 241 7.02 13.80 28.02
CA THR A 241 8.49 13.88 28.14
C THR A 241 9.12 14.05 26.75
N PRO A 242 9.82 15.16 26.48
CA PRO A 242 10.49 15.33 25.19
C PRO A 242 11.54 14.26 24.92
N CYS A 243 11.54 13.64 23.77
CA CYS A 243 12.56 12.65 23.35
C CYS A 243 13.85 13.32 22.85
N THR A 244 14.31 14.33 23.51
CA THR A 244 15.49 15.13 23.13
C THR A 244 16.82 14.40 23.28
N THR A 245 16.82 13.23 23.91
CA THR A 245 18.00 12.40 24.17
C THR A 245 18.12 11.19 23.24
N ASP A 246 17.16 11.00 22.38
CA ASP A 246 17.17 9.86 21.46
C ASP A 246 18.25 10.01 20.38
N ALA A 247 18.76 8.89 19.91
CA ALA A 247 19.60 8.87 18.74
C ALA A 247 18.77 9.29 17.51
N PRO A 248 19.38 9.93 16.50
CA PRO A 248 18.69 10.22 15.25
C PRO A 248 18.11 8.96 14.62
N THR A 249 16.88 9.05 14.15
CA THR A 249 16.22 7.94 13.46
C THR A 249 16.86 7.70 12.11
N GLN A 250 17.22 6.46 11.87
CA GLN A 250 17.90 6.05 10.66
C GLN A 250 16.92 5.70 9.56
N THR A 251 17.28 6.05 8.33
CA THR A 251 16.70 5.45 7.13
C THR A 251 17.70 4.53 6.47
N ALA A 252 17.23 3.56 5.69
CA ALA A 252 18.09 2.65 4.94
C ALA A 252 17.57 2.44 3.52
N LEU A 253 18.45 1.98 2.67
CA LEU A 253 18.18 1.68 1.27
C LEU A 253 18.56 0.23 0.98
N TYR A 254 17.57 -0.57 0.65
CA TYR A 254 17.79 -1.85 0.02
C TYR A 254 18.15 -1.64 -1.45
N GLN A 255 19.32 -2.14 -1.84
CA GLN A 255 19.81 -2.10 -3.21
C GLN A 255 19.45 -3.42 -3.90
N TYR A 256 18.38 -3.39 -4.67
CA TYR A 256 17.93 -4.57 -5.40
C TYR A 256 18.96 -5.02 -6.45
N GLN A 257 19.27 -6.32 -6.44
CA GLN A 257 20.17 -6.95 -7.42
C GLN A 257 19.53 -8.26 -7.92
N PRO A 258 19.14 -8.35 -9.20
CA PRO A 258 18.48 -9.54 -9.72
C PRO A 258 19.26 -10.83 -9.44
N GLY A 259 18.56 -11.83 -8.89
CA GLY A 259 19.13 -13.16 -8.60
C GLY A 259 20.05 -13.25 -7.37
N THR A 260 20.07 -12.21 -6.54
CA THR A 260 20.81 -12.18 -5.26
C THR A 260 19.86 -11.76 -4.11
N ALA A 261 20.39 -11.77 -2.89
CA ALA A 261 19.69 -11.23 -1.72
C ALA A 261 19.74 -9.69 -1.63
N GLY A 262 20.29 -9.01 -2.64
CA GLY A 262 20.52 -7.57 -2.59
C GLY A 262 21.55 -7.15 -1.55
N THR A 263 21.65 -5.84 -1.29
CA THR A 263 22.53 -5.28 -0.26
C THR A 263 21.90 -4.04 0.37
N TRP A 264 22.31 -3.70 1.58
CA TRP A 264 21.84 -2.52 2.29
C TRP A 264 22.88 -1.41 2.31
N THR A 265 22.43 -0.17 2.26
CA THR A 265 23.22 1.04 2.46
C THR A 265 22.46 2.00 3.38
N ALA A 266 23.21 2.82 4.15
CA ALA A 266 22.59 3.85 4.96
C ALA A 266 21.87 4.88 4.09
N GLY A 267 20.68 5.28 4.51
CA GLY A 267 20.00 6.46 4.04
C GLY A 267 20.34 7.70 4.88
N PRO A 268 19.74 8.86 4.58
CA PRO A 268 19.92 10.05 5.40
C PRO A 268 19.20 9.91 6.76
N GLU A 269 19.79 10.46 7.81
CA GLU A 269 19.16 10.57 9.12
C GLU A 269 17.99 11.56 9.09
N ILE A 270 16.91 11.28 9.83
CA ILE A 270 15.80 12.20 10.00
C ILE A 270 16.22 13.32 10.94
N PRO A 271 16.11 14.59 10.55
CA PRO A 271 16.53 15.71 11.39
C PRO A 271 15.56 15.90 12.57
N ALA A 272 16.11 16.26 13.73
CA ALA A 272 15.29 16.71 14.84
C ALA A 272 14.60 18.04 14.50
N ILE A 273 13.32 18.17 14.87
CA ILE A 273 12.51 19.37 14.64
C ILE A 273 12.04 19.92 15.99
N GLY A 274 12.20 21.23 16.20
CA GLY A 274 11.85 21.86 17.46
C GLY A 274 12.61 21.33 18.69
N GLY A 275 13.73 20.64 18.47
CA GLY A 275 14.52 19.99 19.52
C GLY A 275 14.00 18.60 19.93
N GLN A 276 13.03 18.06 19.21
CA GLN A 276 12.50 16.69 19.37
C GLN A 276 13.02 15.82 18.26
N GLN A 277 13.38 14.58 18.57
CA GLN A 277 13.68 13.56 17.58
C GLN A 277 12.38 13.14 16.86
N MET A 278 12.46 13.00 15.54
CA MET A 278 11.38 12.54 14.69
C MET A 278 11.63 11.09 14.25
N ASP A 279 10.57 10.33 14.15
CA ASP A 279 10.57 8.95 13.66
C ASP A 279 9.29 8.66 12.86
N SER A 280 9.22 7.50 12.21
CA SER A 280 8.04 7.08 11.45
C SER A 280 7.57 5.71 11.97
N THR A 281 7.22 5.67 13.24
CA THR A 281 6.59 4.49 13.84
C THR A 281 5.20 4.35 13.25
N ASP A 282 4.92 3.24 12.57
CA ASP A 282 3.69 2.98 11.81
C ASP A 282 3.27 4.12 10.88
N GLY A 283 4.22 4.79 10.30
CA GLY A 283 3.93 5.89 9.39
C GLY A 283 3.76 5.42 7.95
N PRO A 284 2.98 6.17 7.14
CA PRO A 284 2.84 5.88 5.72
C PRO A 284 3.96 6.49 4.88
N GLY A 285 4.13 5.91 3.70
CA GLY A 285 4.94 6.46 2.64
C GLY A 285 4.37 6.15 1.26
N SER A 286 4.63 7.01 0.29
CA SER A 286 4.16 6.83 -1.07
C SER A 286 5.23 7.21 -2.09
N ILE A 287 5.31 6.43 -3.15
CA ILE A 287 6.11 6.79 -4.31
C ILE A 287 5.51 8.00 -5.02
N LEU A 288 6.36 8.91 -5.47
CA LEU A 288 5.98 10.01 -6.33
C LEU A 288 6.24 9.65 -7.80
N PRO A 289 5.49 10.22 -8.76
CA PRO A 289 5.68 9.90 -10.19
C PRO A 289 7.10 10.16 -10.72
N ASP A 290 7.89 10.98 -10.05
CA ASP A 290 9.29 11.28 -10.40
C ASP A 290 10.29 10.30 -9.77
N GLY A 291 9.82 9.29 -9.00
CA GLY A 291 10.63 8.26 -8.36
C GLY A 291 11.19 8.65 -6.98
N ASN A 292 10.80 9.80 -6.44
CA ASN A 292 11.06 10.18 -5.06
C ASN A 292 10.00 9.58 -4.12
N VAL A 293 10.23 9.64 -2.80
CA VAL A 293 9.29 9.09 -1.81
C VAL A 293 8.81 10.19 -0.89
N LEU A 294 7.49 10.37 -0.79
CA LEU A 294 6.85 11.18 0.24
C LEU A 294 6.58 10.27 1.45
N PHE A 295 6.89 10.74 2.65
CA PHE A 295 6.57 10.06 3.90
C PHE A 295 6.39 11.08 5.01
N ASP A 296 5.77 10.68 6.09
CA ASP A 296 5.65 11.50 7.28
C ASP A 296 6.44 10.93 8.46
N VAL A 297 6.62 11.78 9.45
CA VAL A 297 7.29 11.47 10.70
C VAL A 297 6.60 12.20 11.84
N SER A 298 6.56 11.61 13.00
CA SER A 298 6.04 12.24 14.20
C SER A 298 7.08 12.30 15.32
N ALA A 299 6.77 13.03 16.38
CA ALA A 299 7.68 13.19 17.48
C ALA A 299 7.60 11.99 18.42
N CYS A 300 8.76 11.42 18.81
CA CYS A 300 8.85 10.52 19.95
C CYS A 300 7.88 9.34 19.87
N VAL A 301 7.95 8.55 18.83
CA VAL A 301 7.10 7.38 18.59
C VAL A 301 5.66 7.82 18.25
N TYR A 302 4.70 7.76 19.12
CA TYR A 302 3.28 8.00 18.84
C TYR A 302 2.80 9.43 19.14
N ASN A 303 3.67 10.44 19.08
CA ASN A 303 3.31 11.79 19.50
C ASN A 303 3.17 12.77 18.33
N ALA A 304 2.24 13.70 18.47
CA ALA A 304 2.21 14.90 17.66
C ALA A 304 3.42 15.83 17.95
N PRO A 305 3.83 16.67 17.04
CA PRO A 305 3.28 16.92 15.71
C PRO A 305 3.80 15.94 14.64
N THR A 306 3.08 15.84 13.53
CA THR A 306 3.54 15.18 12.31
C THR A 306 4.19 16.17 11.35
N HIS A 307 5.26 15.75 10.67
CA HIS A 307 5.96 16.51 9.64
C HIS A 307 6.20 15.67 8.40
N PHE A 308 6.31 16.32 7.24
CA PHE A 308 6.40 15.63 5.95
C PHE A 308 7.75 15.86 5.30
N PHE A 309 8.28 14.78 4.70
CA PHE A 309 9.53 14.79 3.96
C PHE A 309 9.39 14.13 2.60
N VAL A 310 10.18 14.62 1.65
CA VAL A 310 10.46 13.91 0.40
C VAL A 310 11.88 13.38 0.45
N TYR A 311 12.03 12.08 0.34
CA TYR A 311 13.30 11.45 0.06
C TYR A 311 13.63 11.58 -1.44
N ASN A 312 14.74 12.23 -1.75
CA ASN A 312 15.23 12.46 -3.10
C ASN A 312 16.18 11.32 -3.49
N ALA A 313 15.67 10.35 -4.26
CA ALA A 313 16.41 9.14 -4.62
C ALA A 313 17.71 9.42 -5.40
N GLY A 314 17.72 10.47 -6.26
CA GLY A 314 18.88 10.84 -7.06
C GLY A 314 20.04 11.44 -6.28
N SER A 315 19.80 12.06 -5.13
CA SER A 315 20.81 12.75 -4.29
C SER A 315 21.02 12.08 -2.93
N ASN A 316 20.18 11.11 -2.56
CA ASN A 316 20.16 10.47 -1.24
C ASN A 316 20.02 11.53 -0.11
N THR A 317 19.00 12.39 -0.21
CA THR A 317 18.76 13.47 0.75
C THR A 317 17.28 13.59 1.09
N LEU A 318 16.98 14.14 2.27
CA LEU A 318 15.64 14.50 2.69
C LEU A 318 15.38 16.00 2.44
N THR A 319 14.18 16.31 2.01
CA THR A 319 13.67 17.69 1.90
C THR A 319 12.35 17.76 2.66
N GLN A 320 12.29 18.58 3.71
CA GLN A 320 11.03 18.83 4.40
C GLN A 320 10.09 19.60 3.47
N VAL A 321 8.83 19.17 3.41
CA VAL A 321 7.76 19.82 2.65
C VAL A 321 6.73 20.42 3.62
N PRO A 322 5.83 21.29 3.16
CA PRO A 322 4.83 21.88 4.05
C PRO A 322 3.94 20.84 4.72
N ASP A 323 3.71 21.06 6.00
CA ASP A 323 2.80 20.24 6.81
C ASP A 323 1.34 20.49 6.42
N VAL A 324 0.48 19.51 6.67
CA VAL A 324 -0.98 19.65 6.52
C VAL A 324 -1.55 20.52 7.64
N PRO A 325 -2.77 21.09 7.48
CA PRO A 325 -3.33 22.02 8.45
C PRO A 325 -3.45 21.50 9.88
N ASN A 326 -3.70 20.20 10.06
CA ASN A 326 -3.91 19.56 11.36
C ASN A 326 -2.64 18.91 11.95
N ALA A 327 -1.53 18.90 11.25
CA ALA A 327 -0.29 18.20 11.61
C ALA A 327 0.23 18.44 13.05
N ALA A 328 -0.11 19.59 13.62
CA ALA A 328 0.24 19.91 15.03
C ALA A 328 -0.43 18.97 16.05
N ASN A 329 -1.49 18.27 15.66
CA ASN A 329 -2.27 17.39 16.52
C ASN A 329 -2.14 15.91 16.10
N ASP A 330 -1.52 15.65 14.94
CA ASP A 330 -1.45 14.33 14.34
C ASP A 330 -0.20 13.57 14.76
N SER A 331 -0.32 12.26 14.88
CA SER A 331 0.79 11.33 14.95
C SER A 331 0.82 10.45 13.69
N SER A 332 2.01 10.01 13.25
CA SER A 332 2.17 9.24 12.00
C SER A 332 1.36 7.93 12.00
N TYR A 333 1.20 7.27 13.14
CA TYR A 333 0.62 5.93 13.19
C TYR A 333 -0.86 5.85 12.78
N TYR A 334 -1.62 6.93 12.83
CA TYR A 334 -3.00 6.95 12.34
C TYR A 334 -3.19 7.69 11.01
N THR A 335 -2.09 8.11 10.39
CA THR A 335 -2.15 8.72 9.06
C THR A 335 -2.06 7.66 7.96
N ARG A 336 -2.55 8.00 6.76
CA ARG A 336 -2.49 7.10 5.61
C ARG A 336 -2.20 7.88 4.32
N MET A 337 -1.47 7.26 3.40
CA MET A 337 -1.18 7.80 2.07
C MET A 337 -1.66 6.86 0.98
N LEU A 338 -2.08 7.40 -0.17
CA LEU A 338 -2.50 6.62 -1.33
C LEU A 338 -2.08 7.28 -2.63
N ALA A 339 -1.41 6.53 -3.51
CA ALA A 339 -1.03 7.00 -4.84
C ALA A 339 -2.25 7.07 -5.77
N LEU A 340 -2.59 8.26 -6.26
CA LEU A 340 -3.73 8.49 -7.13
C LEU A 340 -3.38 8.37 -8.61
N PRO A 341 -4.34 7.97 -9.47
CA PRO A 341 -4.10 7.83 -10.92
C PRO A 341 -3.74 9.10 -11.65
N ASN A 342 -3.97 10.27 -11.04
CA ASN A 342 -3.57 11.56 -11.60
C ASN A 342 -2.15 11.99 -11.21
N GLY A 343 -1.43 11.17 -10.43
CA GLY A 343 -0.07 11.42 -9.96
C GLY A 343 0.03 12.24 -8.67
N GLN A 344 -1.10 12.48 -8.02
CA GLN A 344 -1.15 13.08 -6.69
C GLN A 344 -1.12 11.99 -5.61
N ILE A 345 -0.80 12.36 -4.38
CA ILE A 345 -0.93 11.50 -3.21
C ILE A 345 -2.09 12.01 -2.38
N LEU A 346 -3.05 11.14 -2.10
CA LEU A 346 -4.11 11.41 -1.13
C LEU A 346 -3.57 11.10 0.26
N PHE A 347 -3.84 11.99 1.20
CA PHE A 347 -3.46 11.85 2.60
C PHE A 347 -4.70 11.96 3.48
N ASN A 348 -4.72 11.17 4.55
CA ASN A 348 -5.73 11.21 5.61
C ASN A 348 -5.05 11.13 6.97
N ASP A 349 -5.53 11.92 7.91
CA ASP A 349 -5.05 12.05 9.29
C ASP A 349 -6.05 11.48 10.32
N GLY A 350 -6.93 10.57 9.90
CA GLY A 350 -8.02 10.05 10.75
C GLY A 350 -9.20 11.02 10.91
N SER A 351 -9.10 12.27 10.40
CA SER A 351 -10.21 13.21 10.39
C SER A 351 -11.10 13.01 9.16
N ASN A 352 -12.22 13.71 9.11
CA ASN A 352 -13.10 13.73 7.96
C ASN A 352 -12.66 14.73 6.86
N GLN A 353 -11.46 15.29 6.97
CA GLN A 353 -10.82 16.11 5.96
C GLN A 353 -9.68 15.33 5.32
N MET A 354 -9.59 15.37 4.00
CA MET A 354 -8.50 14.78 3.26
C MET A 354 -7.68 15.83 2.54
N GLU A 355 -6.38 15.61 2.49
CA GLU A 355 -5.42 16.47 1.81
C GLU A 355 -4.84 15.78 0.57
N VAL A 356 -4.33 16.60 -0.34
CA VAL A 356 -3.70 16.12 -1.57
C VAL A 356 -2.33 16.75 -1.74
N TYR A 357 -1.30 15.93 -1.79
CA TYR A 357 0.04 16.37 -2.17
C TYR A 357 0.23 16.28 -3.69
N THR A 358 0.78 17.33 -4.29
CA THR A 358 1.11 17.37 -5.73
C THR A 358 2.61 17.51 -5.90
N ALA A 359 3.25 16.46 -6.39
CA ALA A 359 4.68 16.48 -6.69
C ALA A 359 5.02 17.43 -7.85
N GLY A 360 6.15 18.10 -7.76
CA GLY A 360 6.65 19.00 -8.82
C GLY A 360 7.47 18.31 -9.91
N GLY A 361 7.76 17.02 -9.78
CA GLY A 361 8.64 16.26 -10.67
C GLY A 361 7.95 15.79 -11.97
N THR A 362 8.75 15.26 -12.88
CA THR A 362 8.28 14.66 -14.13
C THR A 362 8.66 13.18 -14.15
N PRO A 363 7.71 12.27 -14.42
CA PRO A 363 7.99 10.84 -14.47
C PRO A 363 8.99 10.50 -15.59
N ASN A 364 9.86 9.52 -15.33
CA ASN A 364 10.70 8.97 -16.37
C ASN A 364 9.82 8.23 -17.39
N PRO A 365 9.88 8.57 -18.70
CA PRO A 365 9.06 7.91 -19.71
C PRO A 365 9.26 6.39 -19.82
N ALA A 366 10.40 5.87 -19.37
CA ALA A 366 10.69 4.43 -19.36
C ALA A 366 9.86 3.66 -18.32
N TRP A 367 9.29 4.36 -17.33
CA TRP A 367 8.45 3.75 -16.30
C TRP A 367 6.98 3.60 -16.73
N ALA A 368 6.60 4.28 -17.82
CA ALA A 368 5.24 4.26 -18.29
C ALA A 368 4.79 2.85 -18.73
N PRO A 369 3.56 2.45 -18.44
CA PRO A 369 2.93 1.30 -19.06
C PRO A 369 2.92 1.44 -20.59
N SER A 370 2.77 0.33 -21.30
CA SER A 370 2.58 0.37 -22.76
C SER A 370 1.52 -0.63 -23.20
N VAL A 371 0.52 -0.16 -23.96
CA VAL A 371 -0.50 -1.01 -24.58
C VAL A 371 0.04 -1.57 -25.88
N THR A 372 0.08 -2.90 -26.00
CA THR A 372 0.56 -3.60 -27.21
C THR A 372 -0.57 -4.18 -28.05
N SER A 373 -1.72 -4.48 -27.45
CA SER A 373 -2.92 -4.88 -28.16
C SER A 373 -4.19 -4.45 -27.42
N LEU A 374 -5.24 -4.20 -28.18
CA LEU A 374 -6.57 -3.87 -27.71
C LEU A 374 -7.56 -4.70 -28.54
N SER A 375 -8.53 -5.35 -27.89
CA SER A 375 -9.49 -6.24 -28.56
C SER A 375 -10.40 -5.51 -29.56
N SER A 376 -10.66 -4.21 -29.34
CA SER A 376 -11.39 -3.34 -30.28
C SER A 376 -11.01 -1.88 -30.03
N THR A 377 -10.99 -1.06 -31.07
CA THR A 377 -10.91 0.41 -30.99
C THR A 377 -12.27 1.10 -31.12
N SER A 378 -13.34 0.34 -31.43
CA SER A 378 -14.73 0.80 -31.35
C SER A 378 -15.35 0.17 -30.10
N LEU A 379 -15.71 1.00 -29.15
CA LEU A 379 -16.10 0.60 -27.81
C LEU A 379 -17.54 1.03 -27.53
N ALA A 380 -18.38 0.10 -27.09
CA ALA A 380 -19.77 0.38 -26.72
C ALA A 380 -19.91 0.57 -25.20
N PRO A 381 -20.69 1.57 -24.74
CA PRO A 381 -20.98 1.74 -23.32
C PRO A 381 -21.54 0.46 -22.68
N GLY A 382 -21.15 0.17 -21.43
CA GLY A 382 -21.56 -1.03 -20.68
C GLY A 382 -20.93 -2.34 -21.14
N SER A 383 -20.07 -2.31 -22.17
CA SER A 383 -19.43 -3.52 -22.72
C SER A 383 -18.02 -3.72 -22.17
N SER A 384 -17.59 -4.99 -22.18
CA SER A 384 -16.25 -5.38 -21.71
C SER A 384 -15.33 -5.68 -22.90
N TYR A 385 -14.07 -5.33 -22.72
CA TYR A 385 -12.99 -5.50 -23.67
C TYR A 385 -11.74 -5.99 -22.97
N SER A 386 -10.73 -6.43 -23.71
CA SER A 386 -9.44 -6.80 -23.16
C SER A 386 -8.31 -6.02 -23.82
N LEU A 387 -7.27 -5.77 -23.05
CA LEU A 387 -6.01 -5.25 -23.54
C LEU A 387 -4.83 -6.04 -22.98
N SER A 388 -3.72 -6.01 -23.68
CA SER A 388 -2.44 -6.50 -23.18
C SER A 388 -1.34 -5.50 -23.44
N GLY A 389 -0.28 -5.62 -22.62
CA GLY A 389 0.79 -4.64 -22.66
C GLY A 389 2.01 -5.07 -21.89
N ARG A 390 2.83 -4.08 -21.56
CA ARG A 390 3.99 -4.23 -20.70
C ARG A 390 3.89 -3.24 -19.55
N GLN A 391 4.37 -3.64 -18.37
CA GLN A 391 4.39 -2.80 -17.17
C GLN A 391 3.00 -2.24 -16.82
N LEU A 392 1.93 -3.01 -17.08
CA LEU A 392 0.57 -2.51 -16.85
C LEU A 392 0.27 -2.26 -15.39
N ALA A 393 1.01 -2.91 -14.49
CA ALA A 393 0.94 -2.73 -13.04
C ALA A 393 1.91 -1.65 -12.49
N GLY A 394 2.70 -1.00 -13.33
CA GLY A 394 3.75 -0.08 -12.87
C GLY A 394 5.06 -0.80 -12.55
N LEU A 395 5.93 -0.10 -11.84
CA LEU A 395 7.27 -0.56 -11.43
C LEU A 395 7.51 -0.43 -9.92
N ASP A 396 6.45 -0.25 -9.15
CA ASP A 396 6.44 -0.12 -7.69
C ASP A 396 5.02 -0.41 -7.17
N PRO A 397 4.85 -0.78 -5.88
CA PRO A 397 3.53 -1.02 -5.29
C PRO A 397 2.68 0.25 -5.08
N GLY A 398 3.28 1.43 -5.04
CA GLY A 398 2.58 2.71 -4.85
C GLY A 398 2.79 3.30 -3.47
N ALA A 399 1.92 3.00 -2.53
CA ALA A 399 2.04 3.46 -1.15
C ALA A 399 2.07 2.27 -0.19
N THR A 400 2.63 2.48 0.99
CA THR A 400 2.68 1.51 2.09
C THR A 400 2.49 2.22 3.42
N TYR A 401 2.08 1.50 4.41
CA TYR A 401 2.11 1.85 5.81
C TYR A 401 3.13 0.94 6.53
N GLY A 402 3.29 1.04 7.85
CA GLY A 402 4.27 0.21 8.56
C GLY A 402 4.06 -1.29 8.34
N ASP A 403 2.89 -1.82 8.61
CA ASP A 403 2.60 -3.25 8.65
C ASP A 403 1.28 -3.68 7.96
N ASP A 404 0.14 -3.52 8.60
CA ASP A 404 -1.16 -4.10 8.24
C ASP A 404 -1.76 -3.53 6.95
N VAL A 405 -1.65 -2.24 6.73
CA VAL A 405 -2.30 -1.56 5.62
C VAL A 405 -1.40 -1.52 4.39
N GLN A 406 -1.75 -2.32 3.39
CA GLN A 406 -1.09 -2.30 2.09
C GLN A 406 -1.91 -1.47 1.11
N ASP A 407 -1.58 -0.19 0.97
CA ASP A 407 -2.23 0.74 0.03
C ASP A 407 -1.73 0.54 -1.41
N ASN A 408 -1.50 -0.71 -1.80
CA ASN A 408 -0.93 -1.08 -3.09
C ASN A 408 -1.82 -0.67 -4.26
N THR A 409 -1.24 0.00 -5.25
CA THR A 409 -1.90 0.47 -6.46
C THR A 409 -1.25 -0.07 -7.74
N ASN A 410 -0.44 -1.13 -7.63
CA ASN A 410 0.28 -1.79 -8.73
C ASN A 410 -0.63 -2.68 -9.58
N PHE A 411 -1.66 -2.10 -10.13
CA PHE A 411 -2.56 -2.75 -11.09
C PHE A 411 -3.01 -1.78 -12.20
N PRO A 412 -3.41 -2.30 -13.36
CA PRO A 412 -3.75 -1.44 -14.49
C PRO A 412 -5.06 -0.68 -14.27
N LEU A 413 -5.04 0.64 -14.41
CA LEU A 413 -6.23 1.46 -14.53
C LEU A 413 -6.41 1.89 -15.99
N VAL A 414 -7.61 1.73 -16.53
CA VAL A 414 -7.94 2.19 -17.89
C VAL A 414 -8.67 3.53 -17.81
N ARG A 415 -7.97 4.59 -18.23
CA ARG A 415 -8.53 5.95 -18.31
C ARG A 415 -8.84 6.31 -19.75
N ILE A 416 -10.07 6.75 -19.98
CA ILE A 416 -10.57 7.19 -21.28
C ILE A 416 -10.91 8.67 -21.20
N THR A 417 -10.36 9.47 -22.13
CA THR A 417 -10.64 10.90 -22.20
C THR A 417 -11.33 11.22 -23.53
N ASN A 418 -12.53 11.77 -23.46
CA ASN A 418 -13.28 12.21 -24.65
C ASN A 418 -12.58 13.42 -25.28
N SER A 419 -12.26 13.31 -26.58
CA SER A 419 -11.45 14.32 -27.29
C SER A 419 -12.19 15.66 -27.51
N ALA A 420 -13.51 15.64 -27.51
CA ALA A 420 -14.32 16.86 -27.75
C ALA A 420 -14.63 17.61 -26.45
N THR A 421 -14.90 16.89 -25.36
CA THR A 421 -15.37 17.47 -24.10
C THR A 421 -14.29 17.54 -23.02
N GLY A 422 -13.22 16.75 -23.14
CA GLY A 422 -12.20 16.58 -22.11
C GLY A 422 -12.65 15.69 -20.93
N VAL A 423 -13.86 15.14 -20.98
CA VAL A 423 -14.37 14.29 -19.90
C VAL A 423 -13.50 13.05 -19.73
N VAL A 424 -13.02 12.85 -18.52
CA VAL A 424 -12.24 11.70 -18.05
C VAL A 424 -13.19 10.65 -17.49
N THR A 425 -13.00 9.40 -17.87
CA THR A 425 -13.75 8.25 -17.36
C THR A 425 -12.78 7.11 -17.08
N TYR A 426 -12.85 6.52 -15.92
CA TYR A 426 -12.13 5.29 -15.60
C TYR A 426 -13.05 4.09 -15.91
N ALA A 427 -12.56 3.17 -16.73
CA ALA A 427 -13.22 1.90 -16.99
C ALA A 427 -12.70 0.87 -15.98
N ARG A 428 -13.62 0.16 -15.31
CA ARG A 428 -13.26 -0.82 -14.28
C ARG A 428 -12.44 -1.96 -14.90
N THR A 429 -11.24 -2.18 -14.39
CA THR A 429 -10.39 -3.31 -14.83
C THR A 429 -10.57 -4.53 -13.93
N SER A 430 -10.27 -5.70 -14.48
CA SER A 430 -10.35 -7.00 -13.79
C SER A 430 -9.58 -8.08 -14.54
N ASN A 431 -9.46 -9.26 -13.93
CA ASN A 431 -8.78 -10.41 -14.49
C ASN A 431 -7.32 -10.11 -14.89
N TRP A 432 -6.62 -9.35 -14.06
CA TRP A 432 -5.22 -9.04 -14.30
C TRP A 432 -4.39 -10.32 -14.26
N THR A 433 -3.57 -10.51 -15.27
CA THR A 433 -2.74 -11.73 -15.34
C THR A 433 -1.45 -11.61 -14.55
N SER A 434 -1.11 -10.41 -14.06
CA SER A 434 0.04 -10.15 -13.19
C SER A 434 -0.07 -8.77 -12.56
N VAL A 435 0.38 -8.65 -11.32
CA VAL A 435 0.63 -7.40 -10.59
C VAL A 435 2.13 -7.18 -10.35
N SER A 436 2.98 -7.90 -11.08
CA SER A 436 4.44 -7.78 -10.98
C SER A 436 4.93 -6.38 -11.31
N VAL A 437 5.81 -5.87 -10.48
CA VAL A 437 6.53 -4.59 -10.64
C VAL A 437 7.82 -4.72 -11.45
N ALA A 438 8.12 -5.91 -11.98
CA ALA A 438 9.32 -6.14 -12.79
C ALA A 438 9.29 -5.39 -14.12
N PRO A 439 10.36 -4.68 -14.51
CA PRO A 439 10.45 -3.95 -15.76
C PRO A 439 10.16 -4.84 -16.99
N GLY A 440 9.30 -4.33 -17.87
CA GLY A 440 8.96 -5.00 -19.13
C GLY A 440 8.06 -6.23 -18.98
N THR A 441 7.53 -6.53 -17.79
CA THR A 441 6.58 -7.63 -17.57
C THR A 441 5.39 -7.51 -18.52
N ARG A 442 5.06 -8.60 -19.19
CA ARG A 442 3.88 -8.71 -20.04
C ARG A 442 2.68 -9.13 -19.22
N SER A 443 1.60 -8.40 -19.35
CA SER A 443 0.33 -8.72 -18.68
C SER A 443 -0.86 -8.32 -19.54
N SER A 444 -2.03 -8.73 -19.12
CA SER A 444 -3.31 -8.36 -19.72
C SER A 444 -4.34 -8.08 -18.64
N THR A 445 -5.35 -7.32 -19.03
CA THR A 445 -6.53 -7.03 -18.20
C THR A 445 -7.78 -6.99 -19.07
N ASP A 446 -8.91 -7.36 -18.49
CA ASP A 446 -10.21 -6.97 -19.02
C ASP A 446 -10.56 -5.58 -18.47
N PHE A 447 -11.38 -4.83 -19.20
CA PHE A 447 -11.94 -3.59 -18.74
C PHE A 447 -13.38 -3.41 -19.21
N THR A 448 -14.23 -2.86 -18.37
CA THR A 448 -15.67 -2.66 -18.64
C THR A 448 -15.98 -1.17 -18.61
N LEU A 449 -16.56 -0.67 -19.71
CA LEU A 449 -16.96 0.72 -19.79
C LEU A 449 -18.21 0.97 -18.94
N PRO A 450 -18.31 2.09 -18.21
CA PRO A 450 -19.57 2.47 -17.59
C PRO A 450 -20.62 2.80 -18.65
N PRO A 451 -21.90 2.55 -18.36
CA PRO A 451 -22.99 2.72 -19.33
C PRO A 451 -23.24 4.17 -19.75
N ASN A 452 -22.76 5.13 -18.96
CA ASN A 452 -22.93 6.57 -19.17
C ASN A 452 -21.69 7.28 -19.72
N ILE A 453 -20.69 6.54 -20.23
CA ILE A 453 -19.50 7.14 -20.82
C ILE A 453 -19.86 7.99 -22.04
N PRO A 454 -19.34 9.23 -22.20
CA PRO A 454 -19.65 10.09 -23.34
C PRO A 454 -19.22 9.46 -24.67
N ALA A 455 -20.14 9.43 -25.64
CA ALA A 455 -19.86 8.97 -27.00
C ALA A 455 -18.90 9.92 -27.74
N GLY A 456 -18.18 9.39 -28.73
CA GLY A 456 -17.31 10.13 -29.64
C GLY A 456 -15.86 9.65 -29.64
N ASN A 457 -15.04 10.37 -30.40
CA ASN A 457 -13.60 10.10 -30.47
C ASN A 457 -12.96 10.35 -29.09
N SER A 458 -12.14 9.43 -28.65
CA SER A 458 -11.54 9.43 -27.34
C SER A 458 -10.09 8.90 -27.40
N THR A 459 -9.34 9.11 -26.33
CA THR A 459 -8.04 8.48 -26.10
C THR A 459 -8.13 7.57 -24.89
N LEU A 460 -7.56 6.38 -25.02
CA LEU A 460 -7.41 5.40 -23.95
C LEU A 460 -5.94 5.35 -23.52
N VAL A 461 -5.69 5.40 -22.23
CA VAL A 461 -4.38 5.14 -21.62
C VAL A 461 -4.54 4.10 -20.51
N VAL A 462 -3.49 3.32 -20.27
CA VAL A 462 -3.34 2.60 -19.00
C VAL A 462 -2.53 3.49 -18.07
N VAL A 463 -2.97 3.60 -16.83
CA VAL A 463 -2.29 4.34 -15.77
C VAL A 463 -1.88 3.38 -14.66
N ALA A 464 -0.65 3.49 -14.19
CA ALA A 464 -0.16 2.86 -12.97
C ALA A 464 0.62 3.90 -12.17
N ASN A 465 0.31 4.03 -10.88
CA ASN A 465 0.96 4.95 -9.94
C ASN A 465 1.15 6.38 -10.51
N GLY A 466 0.07 6.91 -11.09
CA GLY A 466 0.05 8.25 -11.68
C GLY A 466 0.75 8.38 -13.04
N ILE A 467 1.39 7.34 -13.55
CA ILE A 467 2.14 7.37 -14.82
C ILE A 467 1.30 6.76 -15.95
N ALA A 468 0.98 7.56 -16.96
CA ALA A 468 0.15 7.14 -18.08
C ALA A 468 0.96 6.56 -19.24
N SER A 469 0.42 5.52 -19.89
CA SER A 469 0.94 4.99 -21.15
C SER A 469 0.80 6.01 -22.31
N PRO A 470 1.53 5.84 -23.41
CA PRO A 470 1.16 6.49 -24.67
C PRO A 470 -0.32 6.23 -25.03
N PRO A 471 -1.05 7.23 -25.55
CA PRO A 471 -2.47 7.12 -25.79
C PRO A 471 -2.81 6.26 -27.02
N VAL A 472 -3.84 5.44 -26.88
CA VAL A 472 -4.46 4.70 -27.99
C VAL A 472 -5.76 5.42 -28.38
N ARG A 473 -5.96 5.67 -29.68
CA ARG A 473 -7.21 6.27 -30.19
C ARG A 473 -8.32 5.24 -30.19
N VAL A 474 -9.47 5.61 -29.65
CA VAL A 474 -10.68 4.78 -29.60
C VAL A 474 -11.91 5.63 -29.97
N THR A 475 -13.00 4.98 -30.35
CA THR A 475 -14.29 5.63 -30.55
C THR A 475 -15.33 4.99 -29.67
N ILE A 476 -16.04 5.80 -28.88
CA ILE A 476 -17.17 5.36 -28.06
C ILE A 476 -18.44 5.54 -28.90
N SER A 477 -19.20 4.46 -29.15
CA SER A 477 -20.31 4.43 -30.09
C SER A 477 -21.62 3.96 -29.47
#